data_554108af30289a594724f9dd85b2b86e
#
_entry.id   554108af30289a594724f9dd85b2b86e
#
_cell.length_a   1.000
_cell.length_b   1.000
_cell.length_c   1.000
_cell.angle_alpha   90.00
_cell.angle_beta   90.00
_cell.angle_gamma   90.00
#
_symmetry.space_group_name_H-M   'P 1'
#
loop_
_entity.id
_entity.type
_entity.pdbx_description
1 polymer ?
#
loop_
_entity_poly.entity_id
_entity_poly.type
_entity_poly.pdbx_seq_one_letter_code
_entity_poly.pdbx_strand_id
1 'polypeptide(L)'
;MQPLVSLLHDVRTLVEDALPSVLARRYDIRWKPDGSPVTEADIYLETLIAGWLNDRLPDLDFIGEESFGKTERVEPRDGWIAVLDPIDGTENFCSGLKEWGVSLSLWHGADHAGSLLMLPELGDAMMTGNPIDRVRSRITGYSSSIHPAILSGIADGGEARILGCAVYNLFNVTRGALARFVNPKGAQSWDLLAGVMLAHEHGCDISIDGKAYEGTFLRPDRRYRVDIRHRYDLHSGQGPIG
;
A
#
# COMPACT_ATOMS: atom_id res chain seq x y z
N MET A 1 8.02 15.12 15.90
CA MET A 1 7.62 13.72 15.58
C MET A 1 6.31 13.29 16.25
N GLN A 2 6.01 13.69 17.49
CA GLN A 2 4.71 13.36 18.12
C GLN A 2 3.46 13.80 17.32
N PRO A 3 3.43 14.99 16.68
CA PRO A 3 2.24 15.40 15.92
C PRO A 3 1.90 14.50 14.73
N LEU A 4 2.91 13.88 14.10
CA LEU A 4 2.72 13.13 12.87
C LEU A 4 2.18 11.71 13.11
N VAL A 5 2.67 11.03 14.14
CA VAL A 5 2.12 9.72 14.57
C VAL A 5 0.65 9.89 14.97
N SER A 6 0.32 11.01 15.66
CA SER A 6 -1.07 11.36 15.96
C SER A 6 -1.90 11.52 14.69
N LEU A 7 -1.36 12.20 13.66
CA LEU A 7 -2.06 12.40 12.39
C LEU A 7 -2.43 11.08 11.69
N LEU A 8 -1.50 10.12 11.66
CA LEU A 8 -1.76 8.80 11.06
C LEU A 8 -2.81 8.01 11.86
N HIS A 9 -2.79 8.09 13.20
CA HIS A 9 -3.83 7.51 14.05
C HIS A 9 -5.20 8.14 13.80
N ASP A 10 -5.24 9.46 13.63
CA ASP A 10 -6.49 10.18 13.36
C ASP A 10 -7.05 9.81 11.97
N VAL A 11 -6.18 9.65 10.95
CA VAL A 11 -6.60 9.13 9.62
C VAL A 11 -7.12 7.70 9.74
N ARG A 12 -6.45 6.85 10.51
CA ARG A 12 -6.95 5.49 10.78
C ARG A 12 -8.36 5.54 11.36
N THR A 13 -8.59 6.32 12.39
CA THR A 13 -9.91 6.48 13.01
C THR A 13 -10.94 7.01 12.01
N LEU A 14 -10.56 8.01 11.20
CA LEU A 14 -11.42 8.56 10.14
C LEU A 14 -11.89 7.48 9.16
N VAL A 15 -10.99 6.58 8.73
CA VAL A 15 -11.31 5.47 7.82
C VAL A 15 -12.19 4.44 8.51
N GLU A 16 -11.88 4.08 9.77
CA GLU A 16 -12.69 3.14 10.58
C GLU A 16 -14.12 3.64 10.77
N ASP A 17 -14.29 4.92 11.08
CA ASP A 17 -15.62 5.56 11.23
C ASP A 17 -16.38 5.64 9.90
N ALA A 18 -15.65 5.84 8.78
CA ALA A 18 -16.25 5.91 7.45
C ALA A 18 -16.60 4.52 6.87
N LEU A 19 -16.07 3.43 7.43
CA LEU A 19 -16.19 2.08 6.86
C LEU A 19 -17.64 1.66 6.53
N PRO A 20 -18.65 1.88 7.36
CA PRO A 20 -20.05 1.56 6.99
C PRO A 20 -20.50 2.29 5.72
N SER A 21 -20.09 3.56 5.55
CA SER A 21 -20.42 4.38 4.37
C SER A 21 -19.66 3.94 3.13
N VAL A 22 -18.40 3.46 3.29
CA VAL A 22 -17.58 2.89 2.22
C VAL A 22 -18.23 1.59 1.73
N LEU A 23 -18.59 0.68 2.64
CA LEU A 23 -19.20 -0.60 2.30
C LEU A 23 -20.57 -0.44 1.64
N ALA A 24 -21.34 0.57 2.01
CA ALA A 24 -22.65 0.89 1.39
C ALA A 24 -22.51 1.28 -0.10
N ARG A 25 -21.34 1.74 -0.53
CA ARG A 25 -21.03 2.18 -1.92
C ARG A 25 -20.26 1.15 -2.74
N ARG A 26 -20.02 -0.03 -2.19
CA ARG A 26 -19.20 -1.10 -2.77
C ARG A 26 -19.61 -1.49 -4.19
N TYR A 27 -20.90 -1.55 -4.43
CA TYR A 27 -21.46 -2.05 -5.69
C TYR A 27 -21.89 -0.93 -6.66
N ASP A 28 -21.61 0.33 -6.33
CA ASP A 28 -21.82 1.47 -7.22
C ASP A 28 -20.61 1.62 -8.15
N ILE A 29 -20.49 0.67 -9.10
CA ILE A 29 -19.31 0.47 -9.94
C ILE A 29 -19.42 1.27 -11.23
N ARG A 30 -18.29 1.92 -11.59
CA ARG A 30 -18.03 2.46 -12.94
C ARG A 30 -16.78 1.78 -13.51
N TRP A 31 -16.69 1.71 -14.82
CA TRP A 31 -15.54 1.12 -15.50
C TRP A 31 -14.64 2.20 -16.08
N LYS A 32 -13.35 2.17 -15.77
CA LYS A 32 -12.35 3.04 -16.38
C LYS A 32 -12.12 2.62 -17.84
N PRO A 33 -11.54 3.48 -18.72
CA PRO A 33 -11.30 3.14 -20.15
C PRO A 33 -10.41 1.90 -20.36
N ASP A 34 -9.57 1.57 -19.41
CA ASP A 34 -8.71 0.38 -19.43
C ASP A 34 -9.41 -0.90 -18.93
N GLY A 35 -10.69 -0.80 -18.57
CA GLY A 35 -11.52 -1.90 -18.09
C GLY A 35 -11.39 -2.20 -16.60
N SER A 36 -10.60 -1.44 -15.84
CA SER A 36 -10.55 -1.57 -14.38
C SER A 36 -11.77 -0.92 -13.72
N PRO A 37 -12.26 -1.47 -12.58
CA PRO A 37 -13.37 -0.86 -11.85
C PRO A 37 -12.89 0.34 -11.03
N VAL A 38 -13.83 1.27 -10.80
CA VAL A 38 -13.80 2.28 -9.76
C VAL A 38 -15.20 2.33 -9.14
N THR A 39 -15.30 2.45 -7.83
CA THR A 39 -16.59 2.54 -7.15
C THR A 39 -16.82 3.95 -6.60
N GLU A 40 -18.07 4.27 -6.26
CA GLU A 40 -18.36 5.51 -5.52
C GLU A 40 -17.70 5.51 -4.12
N ALA A 41 -17.27 4.35 -3.62
CA ALA A 41 -16.51 4.24 -2.38
C ALA A 41 -15.10 4.79 -2.53
N ASP A 42 -14.41 4.52 -3.65
CA ASP A 42 -13.07 5.05 -3.95
C ASP A 42 -13.08 6.57 -3.92
N ILE A 43 -14.03 7.18 -4.67
CA ILE A 43 -14.18 8.63 -4.78
C ILE A 43 -14.55 9.25 -3.42
N TYR A 44 -15.47 8.61 -2.69
CA TYR A 44 -15.91 9.06 -1.38
C TYR A 44 -14.74 9.08 -0.38
N LEU A 45 -14.00 7.99 -0.28
CA LEU A 45 -12.93 7.85 0.69
C LEU A 45 -11.74 8.75 0.35
N GLU A 46 -11.37 8.87 -0.93
CA GLU A 46 -10.34 9.82 -1.37
C GLU A 46 -10.73 11.27 -1.01
N THR A 47 -11.95 11.68 -1.32
CA THR A 47 -12.43 13.03 -1.01
C THR A 47 -12.43 13.32 0.49
N LEU A 48 -12.85 12.34 1.30
CA LEU A 48 -12.89 12.45 2.76
C LEU A 48 -11.48 12.63 3.34
N ILE A 49 -10.54 11.78 2.96
CA ILE A 49 -9.17 11.83 3.48
C ILE A 49 -8.45 13.09 2.96
N ALA A 50 -8.60 13.44 1.68
CA ALA A 50 -8.00 14.64 1.10
C ALA A 50 -8.48 15.90 1.81
N GLY A 51 -9.79 16.05 2.02
CA GLY A 51 -10.36 17.20 2.74
C GLY A 51 -9.82 17.28 4.17
N TRP A 52 -9.81 16.15 4.88
CA TRP A 52 -9.33 16.08 6.25
C TRP A 52 -7.84 16.45 6.39
N LEU A 53 -7.00 16.00 5.45
CA LEU A 53 -5.56 16.31 5.41
C LEU A 53 -5.31 17.77 5.03
N ASN A 54 -6.03 18.31 4.02
CA ASN A 54 -5.90 19.70 3.60
C ASN A 54 -6.22 20.71 4.72
N ASP A 55 -7.16 20.39 5.61
CA ASP A 55 -7.49 21.23 6.77
C ASP A 55 -6.36 21.29 7.82
N ARG A 56 -5.40 20.36 7.78
CA ARG A 56 -4.37 20.15 8.82
C ARG A 56 -2.94 20.35 8.35
N LEU A 57 -2.69 20.15 7.07
CA LEU A 57 -1.36 20.26 6.47
C LEU A 57 -1.32 21.46 5.53
N PRO A 58 -0.57 22.53 5.88
CA PRO A 58 -0.46 23.70 5.01
C PRO A 58 0.27 23.34 3.72
N ASP A 59 -0.18 23.92 2.62
CA ASP A 59 0.41 23.77 1.28
C ASP A 59 0.55 22.30 0.84
N LEU A 60 -0.46 21.47 1.17
CA LEU A 60 -0.47 20.06 0.84
C LEU A 60 -0.61 19.82 -0.67
N ASP A 61 0.38 19.17 -1.27
CA ASP A 61 0.26 18.55 -2.59
C ASP A 61 -0.37 17.15 -2.40
N PHE A 62 -1.64 16.99 -2.80
CA PHE A 62 -2.36 15.71 -2.67
C PHE A 62 -2.31 14.94 -4.00
N ILE A 63 -1.88 13.69 -3.93
CA ILE A 63 -1.76 12.75 -5.06
C ILE A 63 -2.62 11.52 -4.71
N GLY A 64 -3.84 11.47 -5.23
CA GLY A 64 -4.75 10.33 -5.07
C GLY A 64 -4.90 9.58 -6.38
N GLU A 65 -5.19 8.27 -6.33
CA GLU A 65 -5.40 7.45 -7.52
C GLU A 65 -6.49 8.03 -8.43
N GLU A 66 -7.64 8.45 -7.85
CA GLU A 66 -8.81 8.88 -8.62
C GLU A 66 -8.73 10.34 -9.09
N SER A 67 -7.87 11.13 -8.46
CA SER A 67 -7.64 12.54 -8.81
C SER A 67 -6.36 12.77 -9.61
N PHE A 68 -5.47 11.78 -9.72
CA PHE A 68 -4.23 11.91 -10.49
C PHE A 68 -4.50 12.20 -11.97
N GLY A 69 -3.70 13.09 -12.55
CA GLY A 69 -3.91 13.60 -13.94
C GLY A 69 -4.74 14.87 -14.02
N LYS A 70 -5.38 15.28 -12.92
CA LYS A 70 -6.00 16.62 -12.76
C LYS A 70 -5.01 17.66 -12.21
N THR A 71 -3.88 17.20 -11.67
CA THR A 71 -2.77 18.01 -11.16
C THR A 71 -1.50 17.75 -11.97
N GLU A 72 -0.88 18.81 -12.49
CA GLU A 72 0.30 18.72 -13.38
C GLU A 72 1.63 18.45 -12.61
N ARG A 73 1.59 18.01 -11.35
CA ARG A 73 2.79 17.98 -10.48
C ARG A 73 3.22 16.58 -10.13
N VAL A 74 4.47 16.28 -10.40
CA VAL A 74 5.09 14.95 -10.25
C VAL A 74 6.32 14.95 -9.34
N GLU A 75 6.90 16.14 -9.08
CA GLU A 75 8.13 16.27 -8.30
C GLU A 75 7.84 16.74 -6.88
N PRO A 76 8.53 16.15 -5.86
CA PRO A 76 8.48 16.68 -4.50
C PRO A 76 8.89 18.15 -4.45
N ARG A 77 8.15 18.95 -3.69
CA ARG A 77 8.46 20.36 -3.42
C ARG A 77 8.77 20.53 -1.94
N ASP A 78 9.27 21.71 -1.58
CA ASP A 78 9.22 22.17 -0.20
C ASP A 78 7.73 22.28 0.21
N GLY A 79 7.33 21.48 1.20
CA GLY A 79 5.94 21.38 1.65
C GLY A 79 5.50 19.95 1.86
N TRP A 80 4.22 19.79 2.22
CA TRP A 80 3.63 18.48 2.46
C TRP A 80 3.18 17.82 1.17
N ILE A 81 3.38 16.51 1.10
CA ILE A 81 2.89 15.66 0.01
C ILE A 81 2.17 14.47 0.65
N ALA A 82 0.95 14.19 0.20
CA ALA A 82 0.24 12.97 0.52
C ALA A 82 0.05 12.15 -0.76
N VAL A 83 0.42 10.86 -0.69
CA VAL A 83 0.16 9.90 -1.76
C VAL A 83 -0.82 8.87 -1.23
N LEU A 84 -2.01 8.77 -1.84
CA LEU A 84 -3.13 7.97 -1.37
C LEU A 84 -3.65 7.03 -2.45
N ASP A 85 -3.83 5.77 -2.08
CA ASP A 85 -4.78 4.86 -2.70
C ASP A 85 -5.93 4.63 -1.70
N PRO A 86 -7.15 5.08 -2.01
CA PRO A 86 -8.27 4.93 -1.10
C PRO A 86 -8.77 3.49 -1.00
N ILE A 87 -8.69 2.70 -2.08
CA ILE A 87 -9.13 1.30 -2.14
C ILE A 87 -8.22 0.52 -3.11
N ASP A 88 -7.00 0.17 -2.69
CA ASP A 88 -6.21 -0.78 -3.45
C ASP A 88 -6.88 -2.15 -3.45
N GLY A 89 -6.95 -2.76 -4.62
CA GLY A 89 -7.69 -3.98 -4.81
C GLY A 89 -9.18 -3.75 -5.06
N THR A 90 -9.54 -2.71 -5.83
CA THR A 90 -10.94 -2.37 -6.16
C THR A 90 -11.70 -3.56 -6.76
N GLU A 91 -11.05 -4.43 -7.56
CA GLU A 91 -11.67 -5.67 -8.08
C GLU A 91 -12.08 -6.62 -6.94
N ASN A 92 -11.21 -6.80 -5.92
CA ASN A 92 -11.56 -7.59 -4.73
C ASN A 92 -12.70 -6.92 -3.97
N PHE A 93 -12.61 -5.62 -3.77
CA PHE A 93 -13.60 -4.85 -3.04
C PHE A 93 -14.97 -4.98 -3.70
N CYS A 94 -15.12 -4.67 -4.98
CA CYS A 94 -16.41 -4.73 -5.67
C CYS A 94 -16.91 -6.18 -5.91
N SER A 95 -16.05 -7.18 -5.76
CA SER A 95 -16.42 -8.60 -5.76
C SER A 95 -16.83 -9.13 -4.37
N GLY A 96 -16.81 -8.31 -3.33
CA GLY A 96 -17.18 -8.68 -1.96
C GLY A 96 -16.10 -9.41 -1.19
N LEU A 97 -14.86 -9.45 -1.70
CA LEU A 97 -13.70 -9.97 -0.97
C LEU A 97 -13.21 -8.93 0.04
N LYS A 98 -12.49 -9.40 1.07
CA LYS A 98 -12.00 -8.53 2.16
C LYS A 98 -10.52 -8.16 2.01
N GLU A 99 -9.84 -8.73 1.03
CA GLU A 99 -8.43 -8.50 0.72
C GLU A 99 -8.27 -7.24 -0.15
N TRP A 100 -8.63 -6.10 0.43
CA TRP A 100 -8.42 -4.75 -0.10
C TRP A 100 -7.86 -3.86 1.00
N GLY A 101 -7.30 -2.71 0.65
CA GLY A 101 -6.71 -1.86 1.66
C GLY A 101 -6.62 -0.39 1.28
N VAL A 102 -6.31 0.43 2.29
CA VAL A 102 -5.98 1.85 2.16
C VAL A 102 -4.48 2.03 2.29
N SER A 103 -3.89 2.80 1.40
CA SER A 103 -2.46 3.13 1.36
C SER A 103 -2.28 4.64 1.44
N LEU A 104 -1.66 5.15 2.51
CA LEU A 104 -1.31 6.57 2.65
C LEU A 104 0.17 6.72 2.99
N SER A 105 0.87 7.54 2.21
CA SER A 105 2.25 7.95 2.51
C SER A 105 2.35 9.46 2.56
N LEU A 106 2.92 9.99 3.66
CA LEU A 106 3.13 11.41 3.89
C LEU A 106 4.61 11.77 3.78
N TRP A 107 4.89 12.86 3.11
CA TRP A 107 6.23 13.38 2.88
C TRP A 107 6.29 14.87 3.17
N HIS A 108 7.46 15.36 3.57
CA HIS A 108 7.74 16.79 3.65
C HIS A 108 9.01 17.09 2.87
N GLY A 109 8.87 17.73 1.73
CA GLY A 109 9.96 17.81 0.76
C GLY A 109 10.36 16.41 0.28
N ALA A 110 11.65 16.09 0.40
CA ALA A 110 12.21 14.78 0.05
C ALA A 110 12.17 13.76 1.21
N ASP A 111 11.79 14.17 2.42
CA ASP A 111 11.86 13.35 3.62
C ASP A 111 10.54 12.61 3.84
N HIS A 112 10.64 11.29 4.03
CA HIS A 112 9.49 10.48 4.45
C HIS A 112 9.05 10.88 5.86
N ALA A 113 7.82 11.33 5.97
CA ALA A 113 7.25 11.75 7.23
C ALA A 113 6.52 10.59 7.92
N GLY A 114 5.78 9.76 7.20
CA GLY A 114 5.13 8.57 7.75
C GLY A 114 4.22 7.89 6.75
N SER A 115 3.90 6.63 7.02
CA SER A 115 3.03 5.80 6.17
C SER A 115 2.01 5.02 7.00
N LEU A 116 0.87 4.75 6.38
CA LEU A 116 -0.22 3.95 6.91
C LEU A 116 -0.68 2.96 5.85
N LEU A 117 -0.75 1.69 6.21
CA LEU A 117 -1.52 0.67 5.50
C LEU A 117 -2.67 0.22 6.37
N MET A 118 -3.86 0.10 5.80
CA MET A 118 -5.02 -0.47 6.48
C MET A 118 -5.63 -1.60 5.66
N LEU A 119 -6.15 -2.60 6.37
CA LEU A 119 -7.02 -3.64 5.84
C LEU A 119 -8.37 -3.52 6.57
N PRO A 120 -9.24 -2.57 6.17
CA PRO A 120 -10.33 -2.10 7.02
C PRO A 120 -11.33 -3.19 7.42
N GLU A 121 -11.70 -4.10 6.51
CA GLU A 121 -12.62 -5.20 6.84
C GLU A 121 -11.99 -6.34 7.65
N LEU A 122 -10.66 -6.34 7.79
CA LEU A 122 -9.93 -7.29 8.63
C LEU A 122 -9.58 -6.69 10.00
N GLY A 123 -9.78 -5.37 10.16
CA GLY A 123 -9.46 -4.64 11.40
C GLY A 123 -7.96 -4.47 11.62
N ASP A 124 -7.14 -4.67 10.59
CA ASP A 124 -5.68 -4.58 10.66
C ASP A 124 -5.18 -3.23 10.15
N ALA A 125 -4.16 -2.68 10.82
CA ALA A 125 -3.44 -1.48 10.38
C ALA A 125 -1.95 -1.56 10.74
N MET A 126 -1.11 -0.97 9.89
CA MET A 126 0.33 -0.84 10.08
C MET A 126 0.73 0.60 9.83
N MET A 127 1.50 1.20 10.72
CA MET A 127 1.90 2.61 10.66
C MET A 127 3.37 2.78 11.02
N THR A 128 4.00 3.80 10.44
CA THR A 128 5.35 4.23 10.82
C THR A 128 5.47 4.43 12.34
N GLY A 129 6.53 3.89 12.92
CA GLY A 129 6.85 3.98 14.33
C GLY A 129 6.11 2.98 15.24
N ASN A 130 5.15 2.21 14.72
CA ASN A 130 4.44 1.21 15.49
C ASN A 130 5.14 -0.16 15.41
N PRO A 131 5.21 -0.91 16.51
CA PRO A 131 5.67 -2.30 16.45
C PRO A 131 4.70 -3.16 15.64
N ILE A 132 5.23 -4.20 15.01
CA ILE A 132 4.43 -5.20 14.29
C ILE A 132 4.66 -6.59 14.88
N ASP A 133 3.60 -7.37 14.95
CA ASP A 133 3.69 -8.79 15.27
C ASP A 133 4.23 -9.54 14.05
N ARG A 134 5.36 -10.21 14.23
CA ARG A 134 6.03 -10.94 13.14
C ARG A 134 5.66 -12.42 13.19
N VAL A 135 5.43 -12.95 12.01
CA VAL A 135 5.21 -14.39 11.81
C VAL A 135 6.22 -14.92 10.78
N ARG A 136 6.29 -16.24 10.64
CA ARG A 136 7.18 -16.87 9.66
C ARG A 136 6.37 -17.66 8.64
N SER A 137 6.66 -17.46 7.36
CA SER A 137 5.99 -18.11 6.26
C SER A 137 6.98 -18.53 5.16
N ARG A 138 6.55 -19.42 4.28
CA ARG A 138 7.25 -19.77 3.03
C ARG A 138 6.44 -19.37 1.79
N ILE A 139 5.32 -18.66 1.99
CA ILE A 139 4.42 -18.26 0.91
C ILE A 139 5.03 -17.13 0.09
N THR A 140 4.99 -17.24 -1.24
CA THR A 140 5.24 -16.14 -2.15
C THR A 140 3.92 -15.57 -2.63
N GLY A 141 3.68 -14.28 -2.36
CA GLY A 141 2.58 -13.51 -2.94
C GLY A 141 2.97 -12.97 -4.33
N TYR A 142 2.03 -13.02 -5.25
CA TYR A 142 2.18 -12.46 -6.59
C TYR A 142 1.08 -11.44 -6.86
N SER A 143 1.39 -10.44 -7.72
CA SER A 143 0.36 -9.55 -8.26
C SER A 143 -0.64 -10.30 -9.13
N SER A 144 -1.85 -9.79 -9.25
CA SER A 144 -2.94 -10.40 -10.03
C SER A 144 -2.75 -10.32 -11.55
N SER A 145 -1.90 -9.42 -12.02
CA SER A 145 -1.63 -9.26 -13.45
C SER A 145 -0.85 -10.43 -14.01
N ILE A 146 -1.40 -11.16 -14.98
CA ILE A 146 -0.70 -12.26 -15.64
C ILE A 146 0.58 -11.77 -16.29
N HIS A 147 1.69 -12.43 -15.95
CA HIS A 147 3.02 -12.15 -16.47
C HIS A 147 3.85 -13.45 -16.54
N PRO A 148 4.69 -13.68 -17.58
CA PRO A 148 5.49 -14.91 -17.69
C PRO A 148 6.33 -15.23 -16.45
N ALA A 149 6.90 -14.22 -15.79
CA ALA A 149 7.68 -14.41 -14.56
C ALA A 149 6.85 -14.95 -13.37
N ILE A 150 5.55 -14.67 -13.32
CA ILE A 150 4.63 -15.24 -12.30
C ILE A 150 4.41 -16.72 -12.61
N LEU A 151 4.12 -17.03 -13.88
CA LEU A 151 3.89 -18.43 -14.32
C LEU A 151 5.15 -19.29 -14.06
N SER A 152 6.35 -18.79 -14.41
CA SER A 152 7.61 -19.45 -14.09
C SER A 152 7.81 -19.62 -12.58
N GLY A 153 7.60 -18.56 -11.79
CA GLY A 153 7.76 -18.61 -10.33
C GLY A 153 6.80 -19.59 -9.64
N ILE A 154 5.59 -19.78 -10.18
CA ILE A 154 4.65 -20.79 -9.70
C ILE A 154 5.12 -22.20 -10.12
N ALA A 155 5.60 -22.35 -11.36
CA ALA A 155 6.10 -23.63 -11.89
C ALA A 155 7.35 -24.13 -11.15
N ASP A 156 8.21 -23.23 -10.66
CA ASP A 156 9.40 -23.56 -9.86
C ASP A 156 9.04 -24.19 -8.49
N GLY A 157 7.77 -24.22 -8.14
CA GLY A 157 7.25 -24.85 -6.94
C GLY A 157 7.19 -23.92 -5.72
N GLY A 158 6.65 -24.44 -4.62
CA GLY A 158 6.45 -23.72 -3.38
C GLY A 158 5.00 -23.28 -3.19
N GLU A 159 4.76 -22.55 -2.08
CA GLU A 159 3.44 -22.04 -1.74
C GLU A 159 3.22 -20.68 -2.41
N ALA A 160 2.35 -20.59 -3.38
CA ALA A 160 2.04 -19.37 -4.13
C ALA A 160 0.64 -18.84 -3.82
N ARG A 161 0.48 -17.51 -3.78
CA ARG A 161 -0.83 -16.84 -3.66
C ARG A 161 -0.89 -15.65 -4.61
N ILE A 162 -2.05 -15.47 -5.21
CA ILE A 162 -2.41 -14.28 -6.00
C ILE A 162 -3.61 -13.66 -5.30
N LEU A 163 -3.39 -12.56 -4.59
CA LEU A 163 -4.35 -11.99 -3.64
C LEU A 163 -5.04 -10.71 -4.16
N GLY A 164 -4.67 -10.23 -5.34
CA GLY A 164 -5.39 -9.16 -6.04
C GLY A 164 -5.23 -7.73 -5.50
N CYS A 165 -4.44 -7.53 -4.44
CA CYS A 165 -4.26 -6.25 -3.77
C CYS A 165 -2.79 -6.08 -3.37
N ALA A 166 -2.17 -4.96 -3.76
CA ALA A 166 -0.77 -4.67 -3.44
C ALA A 166 -0.60 -4.34 -1.95
N VAL A 167 -1.51 -3.55 -1.38
CA VAL A 167 -1.54 -3.20 0.05
C VAL A 167 -1.61 -4.46 0.90
N TYR A 168 -2.50 -5.41 0.57
CA TYR A 168 -2.60 -6.67 1.29
C TYR A 168 -1.30 -7.48 1.23
N ASN A 169 -0.67 -7.54 0.06
CA ASN A 169 0.61 -8.23 -0.09
C ASN A 169 1.74 -7.52 0.67
N LEU A 170 1.82 -6.18 0.59
CA LEU A 170 2.83 -5.36 1.27
C LEU A 170 2.70 -5.47 2.80
N PHE A 171 1.47 -5.39 3.33
CA PHE A 171 1.19 -5.61 4.74
C PHE A 171 1.70 -6.99 5.20
N ASN A 172 1.36 -8.03 4.46
CA ASN A 172 1.68 -9.40 4.83
C ASN A 172 3.15 -9.78 4.62
N VAL A 173 3.86 -9.23 3.61
CA VAL A 173 5.30 -9.46 3.48
C VAL A 173 6.07 -8.69 4.57
N THR A 174 5.62 -7.50 4.95
CA THR A 174 6.26 -6.71 6.01
C THR A 174 6.22 -7.43 7.35
N ARG A 175 5.11 -8.05 7.72
CA ARG A 175 5.00 -8.84 8.96
C ARG A 175 5.48 -10.29 8.85
N GLY A 176 5.86 -10.77 7.67
CA GLY A 176 6.39 -12.12 7.44
C GLY A 176 5.33 -13.20 7.20
N ALA A 177 4.03 -12.85 7.09
CA ALA A 177 2.98 -13.78 6.66
C ALA A 177 3.11 -14.18 5.18
N LEU A 178 3.79 -13.37 4.38
CA LEU A 178 4.41 -13.75 3.12
C LEU A 178 5.93 -13.68 3.27
N ALA A 179 6.63 -14.71 2.82
CA ALA A 179 8.10 -14.70 2.74
C ALA A 179 8.60 -13.73 1.66
N ARG A 180 7.81 -13.58 0.60
CA ARG A 180 8.14 -12.75 -0.55
C ARG A 180 6.89 -12.20 -1.20
N PHE A 181 6.99 -10.99 -1.76
CA PHE A 181 5.99 -10.41 -2.66
C PHE A 181 6.65 -9.99 -3.98
N VAL A 182 6.05 -10.39 -5.11
CA VAL A 182 6.57 -10.11 -6.46
C VAL A 182 5.49 -9.49 -7.33
N ASN A 183 5.76 -8.30 -7.88
CA ASN A 183 4.96 -7.68 -8.92
C ASN A 183 5.84 -7.36 -10.14
N PRO A 184 5.95 -8.26 -11.11
CA PRO A 184 6.84 -8.09 -12.26
C PRO A 184 6.26 -7.19 -13.37
N LYS A 185 4.95 -6.91 -13.34
CA LYS A 185 4.28 -5.99 -14.27
C LYS A 185 4.40 -4.55 -13.81
N GLY A 186 4.52 -4.34 -12.51
CA GLY A 186 4.58 -3.05 -11.87
C GLY A 186 3.22 -2.51 -11.42
N ALA A 187 3.26 -1.62 -10.44
CA ALA A 187 2.13 -0.91 -9.87
C ALA A 187 2.45 0.58 -9.74
N GLN A 188 1.47 1.42 -9.51
CA GLN A 188 1.65 2.86 -9.35
C GLN A 188 2.24 3.20 -7.98
N SER A 189 2.65 4.45 -7.79
CA SER A 189 3.23 4.89 -6.53
C SER A 189 2.22 4.82 -5.39
N TRP A 190 0.96 5.13 -5.60
CA TRP A 190 -0.08 5.06 -4.58
C TRP A 190 -0.35 3.63 -4.10
N ASP A 191 -0.24 2.62 -4.97
CA ASP A 191 -0.32 1.20 -4.61
C ASP A 191 0.86 0.74 -3.72
N LEU A 192 2.03 1.38 -3.87
CA LEU A 192 3.30 0.84 -3.37
C LEU A 192 3.96 1.67 -2.26
N LEU A 193 3.94 3.01 -2.37
CA LEU A 193 4.85 3.88 -1.62
C LEU A 193 4.75 3.70 -0.10
N ALA A 194 3.54 3.69 0.44
CA ALA A 194 3.36 3.48 1.88
C ALA A 194 3.89 2.12 2.33
N GLY A 195 3.57 1.07 1.57
CA GLY A 195 3.97 -0.30 1.91
C GLY A 195 5.47 -0.55 1.77
N VAL A 196 6.14 0.01 0.74
CA VAL A 196 7.59 -0.15 0.61
C VAL A 196 8.34 0.63 1.68
N MET A 197 7.82 1.81 2.11
CA MET A 197 8.41 2.55 3.23
C MET A 197 8.28 1.78 4.56
N LEU A 198 7.12 1.20 4.85
CA LEU A 198 6.92 0.35 6.03
C LEU A 198 7.77 -0.92 5.96
N ALA A 199 7.84 -1.57 4.80
CA ALA A 199 8.72 -2.73 4.61
C ALA A 199 10.19 -2.38 4.81
N HIS A 200 10.62 -1.20 4.34
CA HIS A 200 11.98 -0.68 4.55
C HIS A 200 12.25 -0.39 6.04
N GLU A 201 11.34 0.27 6.73
CA GLU A 201 11.42 0.54 8.17
C GLU A 201 11.56 -0.76 8.98
N HIS A 202 10.86 -1.81 8.57
CA HIS A 202 10.90 -3.10 9.23
C HIS A 202 11.99 -4.05 8.72
N GLY A 203 12.91 -3.58 7.88
CA GLY A 203 14.12 -4.28 7.48
C GLY A 203 13.93 -5.38 6.43
N CYS A 204 12.89 -5.31 5.61
CA CYS A 204 12.75 -6.19 4.44
C CYS A 204 13.80 -5.87 3.38
N ASP A 205 14.20 -6.88 2.61
CA ASP A 205 14.98 -6.68 1.39
C ASP A 205 14.04 -6.25 0.26
N ILE A 206 14.27 -5.06 -0.29
CA ILE A 206 13.39 -4.48 -1.29
C ILE A 206 14.17 -4.20 -2.58
N SER A 207 13.65 -4.70 -3.69
CA SER A 207 14.13 -4.37 -5.03
C SER A 207 13.02 -3.69 -5.83
N ILE A 208 13.32 -2.50 -6.37
CA ILE A 208 12.44 -1.77 -7.29
C ILE A 208 13.13 -1.65 -8.64
N ASP A 209 12.47 -2.12 -9.71
CA ASP A 209 13.03 -2.18 -11.07
C ASP A 209 14.39 -2.90 -11.15
N GLY A 210 14.61 -3.91 -10.26
CA GLY A 210 15.84 -4.68 -10.18
C GLY A 210 16.98 -4.02 -9.42
N LYS A 211 16.75 -2.90 -8.75
CA LYS A 211 17.73 -2.18 -7.91
C LYS A 211 17.30 -2.21 -6.45
N ALA A 212 18.27 -2.23 -5.54
CA ALA A 212 17.97 -2.08 -4.10
C ALA A 212 17.27 -0.74 -3.86
N TYR A 213 16.23 -0.78 -3.03
CA TYR A 213 15.48 0.41 -2.66
C TYR A 213 16.07 1.06 -1.41
N GLU A 214 16.28 2.36 -1.48
CA GLU A 214 16.95 3.16 -0.44
C GLU A 214 16.01 4.16 0.26
N GLY A 215 14.71 3.93 0.24
CA GLY A 215 13.74 4.79 0.93
C GLY A 215 13.41 6.08 0.20
N THR A 216 13.55 6.12 -1.13
CA THR A 216 13.30 7.32 -1.93
C THR A 216 11.84 7.44 -2.37
N PHE A 217 11.39 8.68 -2.61
CA PHE A 217 10.05 8.95 -3.15
C PHE A 217 9.83 8.25 -4.50
N LEU A 218 8.70 7.58 -4.64
CA LEU A 218 8.27 6.97 -5.91
C LEU A 218 7.33 7.93 -6.64
N ARG A 219 7.74 8.37 -7.82
CA ARG A 219 6.98 9.33 -8.63
C ARG A 219 5.66 8.71 -9.13
N PRO A 220 4.55 9.47 -9.17
CA PRO A 220 3.24 8.95 -9.55
C PRO A 220 3.04 8.79 -11.06
N ASP A 221 3.97 9.28 -11.90
CA ASP A 221 3.87 9.28 -13.37
C ASP A 221 4.34 7.99 -14.03
N ARG A 222 4.74 6.98 -13.26
CA ARG A 222 5.21 5.70 -13.79
C ARG A 222 4.90 4.53 -12.87
N ARG A 223 4.98 3.33 -13.42
CA ARG A 223 4.84 2.07 -12.67
C ARG A 223 6.20 1.53 -12.25
N TYR A 224 6.19 0.78 -11.15
CA TYR A 224 7.40 0.19 -10.55
C TYR A 224 7.21 -1.30 -10.35
N ARG A 225 8.16 -2.09 -10.83
CA ARG A 225 8.23 -3.53 -10.55
C ARG A 225 8.88 -3.74 -9.19
N VAL A 226 8.30 -4.61 -8.37
CA VAL A 226 8.81 -4.88 -7.03
C VAL A 226 9.08 -6.36 -6.79
N ASP A 227 10.14 -6.62 -6.02
CA ASP A 227 10.46 -7.89 -5.39
C ASP A 227 10.85 -7.59 -3.94
N ILE A 228 10.02 -7.99 -3.00
CA ILE A 228 10.21 -7.71 -1.57
C ILE A 228 10.30 -9.02 -0.83
N ARG A 229 11.29 -9.15 0.05
CA ARG A 229 11.52 -10.35 0.86
C ARG A 229 11.57 -9.98 2.34
N HIS A 230 10.80 -10.71 3.13
CA HIS A 230 10.92 -10.61 4.58
C HIS A 230 12.25 -11.19 5.05
N ARG A 231 12.93 -10.48 5.97
CA ARG A 231 14.19 -10.97 6.58
C ARG A 231 13.90 -11.53 7.96
N TYR A 232 13.93 -12.83 8.07
CA TYR A 232 13.71 -13.53 9.34
C TYR A 232 14.90 -13.44 10.28
N ASP A 233 16.10 -13.16 9.75
CA ASP A 233 17.37 -13.26 10.47
C ASP A 233 17.66 -12.07 11.39
N LEU A 234 17.04 -10.92 11.13
CA LEU A 234 17.37 -9.68 11.82
C LEU A 234 16.87 -9.63 13.28
N HIS A 235 16.03 -10.59 13.72
CA HIS A 235 15.38 -10.55 15.04
C HIS A 235 15.22 -11.93 15.70
N SER A 236 15.89 -12.97 15.22
CA SER A 236 15.77 -14.31 15.78
C SER A 236 16.69 -14.53 16.98
N GLY A 237 16.24 -14.09 18.14
CA GLY A 237 16.63 -14.74 19.40
C GLY A 237 15.93 -16.10 19.62
N GLN A 238 15.21 -16.64 18.63
CA GLN A 238 14.56 -17.95 18.69
C GLN A 238 15.06 -18.81 17.52
N GLY A 239 15.69 -19.91 17.86
CA GLY A 239 16.27 -20.88 16.95
C GLY A 239 15.25 -21.53 16.01
N PRO A 240 15.72 -22.33 15.03
CA PRO A 240 14.85 -22.90 13.99
C PRO A 240 13.79 -23.79 14.64
N ILE A 241 12.54 -23.57 14.21
CA ILE A 241 11.46 -24.52 14.46
C ILE A 241 11.74 -25.73 13.57
N GLY A 242 12.01 -26.87 14.21
CA GLY A 242 12.27 -28.16 13.54
C GLY A 242 11.07 -28.67 12.76
#